data_568eb1fcebb88e6cb625964972e7d7d3
#
_entry.id   568eb1fcebb88e6cb625964972e7d7d3
#
_cell.length_a   1.000
_cell.length_b   1.000
_cell.length_c   1.000
_cell.angle_alpha   90.00
_cell.angle_beta   90.00
_cell.angle_gamma   90.00
#
_symmetry.space_group_name_H-M   'P 1'
#
loop_
_entity.id
_entity.type
_entity.pdbx_description
1 polymer ?
#
loop_
_entity_poly.entity_id
_entity_poly.type
_entity_poly.pdbx_seq_one_letter_code
_entity_poly.pdbx_strand_id
1 'polypeptide(L)'
;MVTPSPAGRIAESIVRRVEGLAGTRDRALGEGRQITRLAANSVRATHRGELAEAERLLTEAQNRMIVLKAELRPYPSVYWAGYVQDAMKEAAEAAIALAIVADRPLPEPADLGVEDAAYLNALAEAASELRRQVLDRLRENDLARAEYL
;
A
#
# COMPACT_ATOMS: atom_id res chain seq x y z
N MET A 1 40.20 23.81 -21.21
CA MET A 1 39.14 22.86 -20.77
C MET A 1 39.62 21.46 -21.09
N VAL A 2 39.94 20.63 -20.08
CA VAL A 2 40.44 19.26 -20.28
C VAL A 2 39.29 18.35 -20.65
N THR A 3 39.31 17.75 -21.83
CA THR A 3 38.29 16.78 -22.26
C THR A 3 38.38 15.53 -21.36
N PRO A 4 37.27 15.09 -20.74
CA PRO A 4 37.33 13.91 -19.87
C PRO A 4 37.81 12.67 -20.64
N SER A 5 38.59 11.83 -19.99
CA SER A 5 39.03 10.55 -20.54
C SER A 5 37.81 9.64 -20.83
N PRO A 6 37.94 8.61 -21.69
CA PRO A 6 36.85 7.65 -21.92
C PRO A 6 36.33 7.05 -20.62
N ALA A 7 37.22 6.69 -19.70
CA ALA A 7 36.85 6.19 -18.37
C ALA A 7 36.10 7.24 -17.53
N GLY A 8 36.51 8.52 -17.59
CA GLY A 8 35.85 9.63 -16.92
C GLY A 8 34.41 9.81 -17.40
N ARG A 9 34.18 9.78 -18.70
CA ARG A 9 32.79 9.88 -19.25
C ARG A 9 31.91 8.72 -18.82
N ILE A 10 32.45 7.51 -18.77
CA ILE A 10 31.72 6.33 -18.29
C ILE A 10 31.34 6.51 -16.80
N ALA A 11 32.31 6.91 -15.97
CA ALA A 11 32.11 7.13 -14.55
C ALA A 11 31.03 8.20 -14.29
N GLU A 12 31.12 9.36 -14.96
CA GLU A 12 30.10 10.42 -14.86
C GLU A 12 28.69 9.95 -15.26
N SER A 13 28.61 9.12 -16.32
CA SER A 13 27.33 8.55 -16.76
C SER A 13 26.75 7.60 -15.70
N ILE A 14 27.59 6.78 -15.05
CA ILE A 14 27.17 5.87 -13.97
C ILE A 14 26.70 6.70 -12.77
N VAL A 15 27.47 7.70 -12.33
CA VAL A 15 27.13 8.56 -11.19
C VAL A 15 25.75 9.19 -11.40
N ARG A 16 25.50 9.81 -12.55
CA ARG A 16 24.18 10.41 -12.84
C ARG A 16 23.03 9.41 -12.73
N ARG A 17 23.23 8.17 -13.22
CA ARG A 17 22.19 7.13 -13.10
C ARG A 17 21.95 6.72 -11.64
N VAL A 18 23.03 6.57 -10.87
CA VAL A 18 22.94 6.19 -9.45
C VAL A 18 22.29 7.30 -8.62
N GLU A 19 22.64 8.56 -8.86
CA GLU A 19 22.00 9.72 -8.20
C GLU A 19 20.51 9.82 -8.53
N GLY A 20 20.13 9.63 -9.80
CA GLY A 20 18.72 9.60 -10.20
C GLY A 20 17.94 8.47 -9.53
N LEU A 21 18.54 7.28 -9.43
CA LEU A 21 17.94 6.14 -8.75
C LEU A 21 17.79 6.39 -7.24
N ALA A 22 18.81 6.99 -6.59
CA ALA A 22 18.75 7.33 -5.17
C ALA A 22 17.62 8.31 -4.87
N GLY A 23 17.49 9.40 -5.65
CA GLY A 23 16.41 10.36 -5.49
C GLY A 23 15.01 9.74 -5.70
N THR A 24 14.87 8.83 -6.67
CA THR A 24 13.63 8.08 -6.90
C THR A 24 13.30 7.16 -5.72
N ARG A 25 14.30 6.47 -5.17
CA ARG A 25 14.15 5.62 -3.99
C ARG A 25 13.67 6.41 -2.77
N ASP A 26 14.28 7.58 -2.51
CA ASP A 26 13.93 8.41 -1.36
C ASP A 26 12.47 8.91 -1.46
N ARG A 27 12.02 9.32 -2.65
CA ARG A 27 10.62 9.67 -2.89
C ARG A 27 9.70 8.48 -2.68
N ALA A 28 10.04 7.32 -3.22
CA ALA A 28 9.24 6.11 -3.07
C ALA A 28 9.11 5.67 -1.61
N LEU A 29 10.17 5.80 -0.81
CA LEU A 29 10.13 5.57 0.63
C LEU A 29 9.19 6.56 1.35
N GLY A 30 9.24 7.84 0.97
CA GLY A 30 8.37 8.88 1.51
C GLY A 30 6.89 8.61 1.20
N GLU A 31 6.57 8.35 -0.07
CA GLU A 31 5.20 8.06 -0.50
C GLU A 31 4.69 6.73 0.07
N GLY A 32 5.51 5.69 0.12
CA GLY A 32 5.16 4.42 0.74
C GLY A 32 4.71 4.58 2.19
N ARG A 33 5.45 5.37 2.99
CA ARG A 33 5.07 5.70 4.38
C ARG A 33 3.74 6.44 4.48
N GLN A 34 3.44 7.35 3.54
CA GLN A 34 2.15 8.05 3.52
C GLN A 34 1.00 7.10 3.18
N ILE A 35 1.18 6.23 2.18
CA ILE A 35 0.21 5.21 1.79
C ILE A 35 -0.08 4.29 2.98
N THR A 36 0.94 3.73 3.62
CA THR A 36 0.80 2.87 4.80
C THR A 36 0.08 3.58 5.94
N ARG A 37 0.40 4.85 6.21
CA ARG A 37 -0.27 5.63 7.26
C ARG A 37 -1.76 5.84 6.96
N LEU A 38 -2.11 6.16 5.72
CA LEU A 38 -3.50 6.34 5.30
C LEU A 38 -4.28 5.02 5.38
N ALA A 39 -3.69 3.92 4.91
CA ALA A 39 -4.25 2.58 5.01
C ALA A 39 -4.52 2.19 6.47
N ALA A 40 -3.55 2.33 7.36
CA ALA A 40 -3.70 2.05 8.78
C ALA A 40 -4.77 2.93 9.45
N ASN A 41 -4.91 4.20 9.04
CA ASN A 41 -5.98 5.08 9.53
C ASN A 41 -7.34 4.63 9.00
N SER A 42 -7.43 4.18 7.74
CA SER A 42 -8.65 3.61 7.16
C SER A 42 -9.11 2.36 7.92
N VAL A 43 -8.20 1.43 8.22
CA VAL A 43 -8.51 0.25 9.05
C VAL A 43 -9.05 0.68 10.42
N ARG A 44 -8.43 1.64 11.08
CA ARG A 44 -8.90 2.15 12.39
C ARG A 44 -10.29 2.80 12.30
N ALA A 45 -10.57 3.57 11.24
CA ALA A 45 -11.90 4.15 11.00
C ALA A 45 -12.95 3.05 10.73
N THR A 46 -12.58 2.01 9.96
CA THR A 46 -13.42 0.83 9.72
C THR A 46 -13.81 0.15 11.03
N HIS A 47 -12.85 -0.04 11.96
CA HIS A 47 -13.10 -0.64 13.28
C HIS A 47 -14.07 0.18 14.15
N ARG A 48 -14.04 1.51 14.02
CA ARG A 48 -14.97 2.38 14.74
C ARG A 48 -16.33 2.52 14.06
N GLY A 49 -16.53 1.88 12.90
CA GLY A 49 -17.75 2.01 12.11
C GLY A 49 -17.87 3.33 11.34
N GLU A 50 -16.79 4.11 11.27
CA GLU A 50 -16.69 5.39 10.54
C GLU A 50 -16.41 5.14 9.04
N LEU A 51 -17.34 4.43 8.35
CA LEU A 51 -17.10 3.90 7.01
C LEU A 51 -16.82 4.98 5.97
N ALA A 52 -17.49 6.14 6.05
CA ALA A 52 -17.24 7.25 5.13
C ALA A 52 -15.81 7.82 5.26
N GLU A 53 -15.29 7.93 6.49
CA GLU A 53 -13.91 8.36 6.72
C GLU A 53 -12.91 7.29 6.28
N ALA A 54 -13.22 6.01 6.52
CA ALA A 54 -12.40 4.90 6.04
C ALA A 54 -12.27 4.92 4.50
N GLU A 55 -13.38 5.12 3.79
CA GLU A 55 -13.39 5.26 2.32
C GLU A 55 -12.57 6.45 1.84
N ARG A 56 -12.72 7.60 2.48
CA ARG A 56 -11.97 8.80 2.12
C ARG A 56 -10.46 8.59 2.24
N LEU A 57 -10.02 8.00 3.37
CA LEU A 57 -8.61 7.70 3.63
C LEU A 57 -8.06 6.66 2.65
N LEU A 58 -8.84 5.62 2.37
CA LEU A 58 -8.47 4.58 1.41
C LEU A 58 -8.35 5.15 0.00
N THR A 59 -9.29 5.99 -0.44
CA THR A 59 -9.25 6.64 -1.75
C THR A 59 -7.99 7.51 -1.88
N GLU A 60 -7.62 8.24 -0.84
CA GLU A 60 -6.39 9.03 -0.83
C GLU A 60 -5.15 8.13 -0.95
N ALA A 61 -5.09 7.01 -0.23
CA ALA A 61 -4.00 6.03 -0.32
C ALA A 61 -3.88 5.45 -1.74
N GLN A 62 -5.01 5.06 -2.35
CA GLN A 62 -5.06 4.52 -3.71
C GLN A 62 -4.61 5.55 -4.76
N ASN A 63 -5.04 6.80 -4.66
CA ASN A 63 -4.60 7.86 -5.57
C ASN A 63 -3.09 8.08 -5.50
N ARG A 64 -2.50 8.09 -4.30
CA ARG A 64 -1.05 8.17 -4.12
C ARG A 64 -0.34 6.96 -4.73
N MET A 65 -0.90 5.77 -4.56
CA MET A 65 -0.33 4.54 -5.12
C MET A 65 -0.33 4.57 -6.65
N ILE A 66 -1.40 5.06 -7.29
CA ILE A 66 -1.47 5.22 -8.75
C ILE A 66 -0.35 6.15 -9.24
N VAL A 67 -0.15 7.30 -8.59
CA VAL A 67 0.91 8.24 -8.94
C VAL A 67 2.28 7.62 -8.74
N LEU A 68 2.52 6.98 -7.60
CA LEU A 68 3.77 6.31 -7.29
C LEU A 68 4.11 5.21 -8.32
N LYS A 69 3.15 4.38 -8.69
CA LYS A 69 3.34 3.34 -9.72
C LYS A 69 3.74 3.94 -11.06
N ALA A 70 3.10 5.03 -11.47
CA ALA A 70 3.44 5.73 -12.72
C ALA A 70 4.88 6.28 -12.70
N GLU A 71 5.29 6.88 -11.58
CA GLU A 71 6.66 7.39 -11.39
C GLU A 71 7.72 6.27 -11.38
N LEU A 72 7.37 5.09 -10.83
CA LEU A 72 8.28 3.96 -10.71
C LEU A 72 8.37 3.09 -11.95
N ARG A 73 7.52 3.31 -12.96
CA ARG A 73 7.53 2.53 -14.21
C ARG A 73 8.91 2.44 -14.88
N PRO A 74 9.74 3.51 -14.92
CA PRO A 74 11.11 3.44 -15.46
C PRO A 74 12.13 2.79 -14.51
N TYR A 75 11.76 2.48 -13.27
CA TYR A 75 12.65 2.04 -12.20
C TYR A 75 12.20 0.71 -11.58
N PRO A 76 12.25 -0.42 -12.32
CA PRO A 76 11.77 -1.70 -11.81
C PRO A 76 12.40 -2.14 -10.49
N SER A 77 13.69 -1.84 -10.29
CA SER A 77 14.40 -2.18 -9.06
C SER A 77 13.85 -1.46 -7.81
N VAL A 78 13.25 -0.28 -7.99
CA VAL A 78 12.57 0.46 -6.92
C VAL A 78 11.13 -0.01 -6.77
N TYR A 79 10.44 -0.25 -7.88
CA TYR A 79 9.07 -0.76 -7.89
C TYR A 79 8.93 -2.08 -7.11
N TRP A 80 9.85 -3.02 -7.35
CA TRP A 80 9.85 -4.33 -6.70
C TRP A 80 10.54 -4.33 -5.33
N ALA A 81 10.96 -3.19 -4.82
CA ALA A 81 11.51 -3.11 -3.47
C ALA A 81 10.44 -3.39 -2.42
N GLY A 82 10.81 -4.12 -1.36
CA GLY A 82 9.89 -4.57 -0.32
C GLY A 82 9.04 -3.45 0.27
N TYR A 83 9.62 -2.28 0.54
CA TYR A 83 8.87 -1.14 1.10
C TYR A 83 7.79 -0.56 0.17
N VAL A 84 7.92 -0.73 -1.15
CA VAL A 84 6.87 -0.35 -2.12
C VAL A 84 5.77 -1.41 -2.13
N GLN A 85 6.16 -2.68 -2.19
CA GLN A 85 5.22 -3.80 -2.17
C GLN A 85 4.46 -3.88 -0.83
N ASP A 86 5.12 -3.57 0.29
CA ASP A 86 4.48 -3.47 1.60
C ASP A 86 3.43 -2.36 1.65
N ALA A 87 3.73 -1.18 1.09
CA ALA A 87 2.74 -0.10 1.01
C ALA A 87 1.50 -0.49 0.18
N MET A 88 1.70 -1.23 -0.93
CA MET A 88 0.60 -1.77 -1.74
C MET A 88 -0.21 -2.83 -0.98
N LYS A 89 0.46 -3.70 -0.24
CA LYS A 89 -0.16 -4.70 0.64
C LYS A 89 -1.04 -4.03 1.70
N GLU A 90 -0.54 -3.03 2.40
CA GLU A 90 -1.29 -2.29 3.43
C GLU A 90 -2.54 -1.60 2.86
N ALA A 91 -2.44 -1.00 1.67
CA ALA A 91 -3.59 -0.41 0.99
C ALA A 91 -4.63 -1.46 0.59
N ALA A 92 -4.19 -2.63 0.14
CA ALA A 92 -5.08 -3.75 -0.19
C ALA A 92 -5.75 -4.34 1.06
N GLU A 93 -5.01 -4.51 2.17
CA GLU A 93 -5.56 -4.94 3.46
C GLU A 93 -6.69 -4.02 3.93
N ALA A 94 -6.46 -2.71 3.89
CA ALA A 94 -7.48 -1.73 4.26
C ALA A 94 -8.73 -1.83 3.38
N ALA A 95 -8.56 -2.04 2.07
CA ALA A 95 -9.67 -2.20 1.13
C ALA A 95 -10.48 -3.48 1.39
N ILE A 96 -9.80 -4.59 1.64
CA ILE A 96 -10.40 -5.89 1.95
C ILE A 96 -11.17 -5.81 3.28
N ALA A 97 -10.55 -5.28 4.34
CA ALA A 97 -11.17 -5.13 5.65
C ALA A 97 -12.42 -4.24 5.57
N LEU A 98 -12.34 -3.11 4.87
CA LEU A 98 -13.48 -2.21 4.67
C LEU A 98 -14.61 -2.89 3.90
N ALA A 99 -14.31 -3.64 2.82
CA ALA A 99 -15.30 -4.36 2.04
C ALA A 99 -16.07 -5.37 2.89
N ILE A 100 -15.37 -6.17 3.70
CA ILE A 100 -15.98 -7.18 4.58
C ILE A 100 -16.87 -6.49 5.64
N VAL A 101 -16.36 -5.46 6.32
CA VAL A 101 -17.10 -4.77 7.37
C VAL A 101 -18.33 -4.02 6.82
N ALA A 102 -18.23 -3.51 5.60
CA ALA A 102 -19.30 -2.81 4.90
C ALA A 102 -20.29 -3.74 4.15
N ASP A 103 -20.10 -5.07 4.23
CA ASP A 103 -20.90 -6.07 3.52
C ASP A 103 -20.91 -5.86 1.99
N ARG A 104 -19.72 -5.68 1.44
CA ARG A 104 -19.51 -5.45 0.00
C ARG A 104 -18.71 -6.60 -0.61
N PRO A 105 -18.81 -6.80 -1.94
CA PRO A 105 -17.93 -7.73 -2.64
C PRO A 105 -16.45 -7.40 -2.38
N LEU A 106 -15.63 -8.45 -2.25
CA LEU A 106 -14.17 -8.27 -2.13
C LEU A 106 -13.63 -7.68 -3.42
N PRO A 107 -12.79 -6.64 -3.33
CA PRO A 107 -12.11 -6.12 -4.50
C PRO A 107 -11.06 -7.12 -5.01
N GLU A 108 -10.92 -7.24 -6.31
CA GLU A 108 -9.88 -8.07 -6.91
C GLU A 108 -8.52 -7.33 -6.95
N PRO A 109 -7.39 -8.05 -7.08
CA PRO A 109 -6.07 -7.42 -7.20
C PRO A 109 -6.00 -6.37 -8.32
N ALA A 110 -6.67 -6.65 -9.45
CA ALA A 110 -6.73 -5.74 -10.59
C ALA A 110 -7.48 -4.43 -10.27
N ASP A 111 -8.56 -4.50 -9.49
CA ASP A 111 -9.34 -3.32 -9.06
C ASP A 111 -8.52 -2.41 -8.16
N LEU A 112 -7.70 -3.02 -7.31
CA LEU A 112 -6.80 -2.31 -6.39
C LEU A 112 -5.49 -1.88 -7.06
N GLY A 113 -5.19 -2.46 -8.23
CA GLY A 113 -3.94 -2.22 -8.93
C GLY A 113 -2.72 -2.68 -8.15
N VAL A 114 -2.81 -3.78 -7.41
CA VAL A 114 -1.71 -4.38 -6.65
C VAL A 114 -1.26 -5.69 -7.28
N GLU A 115 -0.04 -6.12 -6.94
CA GLU A 115 0.49 -7.40 -7.39
C GLU A 115 -0.13 -8.56 -6.61
N ASP A 116 -0.27 -9.73 -7.23
CA ASP A 116 -0.90 -10.90 -6.62
C ASP A 116 -0.27 -11.30 -5.28
N ALA A 117 1.04 -11.23 -5.16
CA ALA A 117 1.74 -11.55 -3.91
C ALA A 117 1.40 -10.55 -2.80
N ALA A 118 1.32 -9.26 -3.11
CA ALA A 118 0.90 -8.23 -2.16
C ALA A 118 -0.56 -8.44 -1.74
N TYR A 119 -1.44 -8.78 -2.68
CA TYR A 119 -2.85 -9.06 -2.41
C TYR A 119 -3.05 -10.29 -1.51
N LEU A 120 -2.35 -11.40 -1.77
CA LEU A 120 -2.46 -12.60 -0.94
C LEU A 120 -2.00 -12.36 0.50
N ASN A 121 -0.92 -11.60 0.68
CA ASN A 121 -0.47 -11.20 2.01
C ASN A 121 -1.50 -10.28 2.69
N ALA A 122 -2.04 -9.31 1.97
CA ALA A 122 -3.10 -8.42 2.45
C ALA A 122 -4.36 -9.18 2.89
N LEU A 123 -4.76 -10.19 2.13
CA LEU A 123 -5.92 -11.04 2.45
C LEU A 123 -5.69 -11.81 3.76
N ALA A 124 -4.50 -12.35 3.98
CA ALA A 124 -4.13 -13.04 5.21
C ALA A 124 -4.09 -12.09 6.43
N GLU A 125 -3.57 -10.87 6.24
CA GLU A 125 -3.52 -9.86 7.29
C GLU A 125 -4.92 -9.33 7.62
N ALA A 126 -5.75 -9.06 6.62
CA ALA A 126 -7.14 -8.68 6.81
C ALA A 126 -7.94 -9.73 7.60
N ALA A 127 -7.75 -11.02 7.33
CA ALA A 127 -8.36 -12.09 8.10
C ALA A 127 -7.92 -12.07 9.58
N SER A 128 -6.64 -11.75 9.85
CA SER A 128 -6.12 -11.62 11.21
C SER A 128 -6.70 -10.40 11.93
N GLU A 129 -6.90 -9.29 11.21
CA GLU A 129 -7.48 -8.06 11.75
C GLU A 129 -8.99 -8.23 12.03
N LEU A 130 -9.72 -8.95 11.17
CA LEU A 130 -11.13 -9.30 11.40
C LEU A 130 -11.32 -10.17 12.64
N ARG A 131 -10.39 -11.07 12.94
CA ARG A 131 -10.42 -11.84 14.19
C ARG A 131 -10.54 -10.93 15.43
N ARG A 132 -9.83 -9.82 15.43
CA ARG A 132 -9.93 -8.83 16.51
C ARG A 132 -11.33 -8.24 16.59
N GLN A 133 -11.91 -7.88 15.44
CA GLN A 133 -13.30 -7.36 15.40
C GLN A 133 -14.31 -8.38 15.89
N VAL A 134 -14.20 -9.65 15.49
CA VAL A 134 -15.05 -10.73 16.01
C VAL A 134 -15.00 -10.79 17.53
N LEU A 135 -13.80 -10.74 18.13
CA LEU A 135 -13.66 -10.76 19.59
C LEU A 135 -14.31 -9.53 20.24
N ASP A 136 -14.21 -8.36 19.65
CA ASP A 136 -14.84 -7.14 20.17
C ASP A 136 -16.37 -7.22 20.08
N ARG A 137 -16.94 -7.75 19.00
CA ARG A 137 -18.39 -8.02 18.86
C ARG A 137 -18.88 -9.03 19.88
N LEU A 138 -18.10 -10.09 20.14
CA LEU A 138 -18.44 -11.08 21.20
C LEU A 138 -18.48 -10.44 22.60
N ARG A 139 -17.55 -9.53 22.91
CA ARG A 139 -17.57 -8.78 24.17
C ARG A 139 -18.77 -7.86 24.32
N GLU A 140 -19.27 -7.32 23.20
CA GLU A 140 -20.48 -6.49 23.12
C GLU A 140 -21.77 -7.32 23.09
N ASN A 141 -21.67 -8.67 23.11
CA ASN A 141 -22.76 -9.63 22.97
C ASN A 141 -23.50 -9.54 21.64
N ASP A 142 -22.83 -9.02 20.60
CA ASP A 142 -23.33 -8.95 19.21
C ASP A 142 -22.96 -10.24 18.45
N LEU A 143 -23.66 -11.35 18.79
CA LEU A 143 -23.36 -12.66 18.24
C LEU A 143 -23.62 -12.73 16.73
N ALA A 144 -24.69 -12.10 16.27
CA ALA A 144 -25.04 -12.12 14.84
C ALA A 144 -23.94 -11.47 13.98
N ARG A 145 -23.38 -10.36 14.44
CA ARG A 145 -22.29 -9.71 13.72
C ARG A 145 -20.98 -10.47 13.84
N ALA A 146 -20.73 -11.09 14.99
CA ALA A 146 -19.55 -11.93 15.19
C ALA A 146 -19.55 -13.19 14.30
N GLU A 147 -20.71 -13.81 14.06
CA GLU A 147 -20.87 -14.95 13.14
C GLU A 147 -20.70 -14.54 11.67
N TYR A 148 -21.07 -13.31 11.34
CA TYR A 148 -20.96 -12.80 9.97
C TYR A 148 -19.50 -12.50 9.58
N LEU A 149 -18.67 -11.96 10.48
CA LEU A 149 -17.29 -11.57 10.23
C LEU A 149 -16.33 -12.76 10.24
#